data_3bd1836a8ae1df992e4d06d4e8254a81
#
_entry.id   3bd1836a8ae1df992e4d06d4e8254a81
#
_cell.length_a   1.000
_cell.length_b   1.000
_cell.length_c   1.000
_cell.angle_alpha   90.00
_cell.angle_beta   90.00
_cell.angle_gamma   90.00
#
_symmetry.space_group_name_H-M   'P 1'
#
loop_
_entity.id
_entity.type
_entity.pdbx_description
1 polymer ?
#
loop_
_entity_poly.entity_id
_entity_poly.type
_entity_poly.pdbx_seq_one_letter_code
_entity_poly.pdbx_strand_id
1 'polypeptide(L)'
;KAANGVVLVTTKMGKNNEKTQVELNSYVGMQQIGRHFDLVTNSAEHMTMANQALVNGGENPLFSETLISNFANGTDPYKYPNTDWYDSLYRNALITGHNLSIRGGSEKLSSFLSLNYLSQEGILMNSKAERFGIRANVEYKVNSWLRVGARLNYTRRNSQEPFDLFRVFEQQQGAAPFIAPYTRDGRFGSVEAIKEYGTLLYTTYQPVIDASNGATKTSKDYMAVNAFATVDFTKDLNLQVTWASNGNWKMVDKYNETLYGYTDSGIETIPKNYNRDGIVLSREQVSTMRNNFQATLNYSKR
;
A
#
# COMPACT_ATOMS: atom_id res chain seq x y z
N LYS A 1 18.61 3.23 -31.35
CA LYS A 1 19.63 2.30 -30.81
C LYS A 1 19.45 2.28 -29.30
N ALA A 2 19.14 1.10 -28.75
CA ALA A 2 19.07 0.92 -27.30
C ALA A 2 20.48 0.62 -26.78
N ALA A 3 21.03 1.47 -25.94
CA ALA A 3 22.39 1.32 -25.42
C ALA A 3 22.53 0.11 -24.45
N ASN A 4 21.41 -0.33 -23.85
CA ASN A 4 21.39 -1.35 -22.78
C ASN A 4 20.58 -2.60 -23.13
N GLY A 5 20.33 -2.87 -24.41
CA GLY A 5 19.54 -4.01 -24.87
C GLY A 5 18.04 -3.73 -24.92
N VAL A 6 17.28 -4.70 -25.44
CA VAL A 6 15.82 -4.63 -25.59
C VAL A 6 15.19 -5.89 -25.01
N VAL A 7 14.18 -5.72 -24.18
CA VAL A 7 13.33 -6.81 -23.72
C VAL A 7 12.04 -6.80 -24.53
N LEU A 8 11.83 -7.84 -25.32
CA LEU A 8 10.60 -8.04 -26.08
C LEU A 8 9.61 -8.87 -25.25
N VAL A 9 8.46 -8.28 -24.93
CA VAL A 9 7.38 -8.98 -24.22
C VAL A 9 6.25 -9.30 -25.18
N THR A 10 5.99 -10.59 -25.37
CA THR A 10 4.85 -11.07 -26.18
C THR A 10 3.71 -11.47 -25.23
N THR A 11 2.54 -10.87 -25.41
CA THR A 11 1.35 -11.19 -24.60
C THR A 11 0.63 -12.41 -25.12
N LYS A 12 -0.06 -13.14 -24.23
CA LYS A 12 -0.92 -14.27 -24.62
C LYS A 12 -2.00 -13.82 -25.62
N MET A 13 -2.22 -14.60 -26.63
CA MET A 13 -3.31 -14.47 -27.61
C MET A 13 -4.02 -15.82 -27.76
N GLY A 14 -5.27 -15.82 -28.19
CA GLY A 14 -5.91 -17.02 -28.73
C GLY A 14 -5.25 -17.43 -30.05
N LYS A 15 -5.47 -18.66 -30.49
CA LYS A 15 -5.06 -19.16 -31.79
C LYS A 15 -6.27 -19.33 -32.68
N ASN A 16 -6.07 -19.19 -33.99
CA ASN A 16 -7.13 -19.51 -34.96
C ASN A 16 -7.53 -20.98 -34.83
N ASN A 17 -8.81 -21.27 -34.95
CA ASN A 17 -9.41 -22.60 -34.78
C ASN A 17 -9.16 -23.24 -33.42
N GLU A 18 -8.87 -22.44 -32.39
CA GLU A 18 -8.75 -22.91 -31.00
C GLU A 18 -10.11 -22.97 -30.34
N LYS A 19 -10.47 -24.12 -29.76
CA LYS A 19 -11.67 -24.23 -28.92
C LYS A 19 -11.58 -23.26 -27.74
N THR A 20 -12.70 -22.68 -27.36
CA THR A 20 -12.75 -21.77 -26.22
C THR A 20 -12.26 -22.49 -24.96
N GLN A 21 -11.28 -21.88 -24.30
CA GLN A 21 -10.72 -22.32 -23.03
C GLN A 21 -10.99 -21.25 -21.98
N VAL A 22 -11.48 -21.68 -20.83
CA VAL A 22 -11.72 -20.82 -19.66
C VAL A 22 -10.83 -21.31 -18.55
N GLU A 23 -10.08 -20.42 -17.95
CA GLU A 23 -9.18 -20.70 -16.84
C GLU A 23 -9.49 -19.74 -15.70
N LEU A 24 -9.78 -20.27 -14.51
CA LEU A 24 -9.99 -19.50 -13.29
C LEU A 24 -8.93 -19.90 -12.26
N ASN A 25 -8.14 -18.94 -11.82
CA ASN A 25 -7.19 -19.12 -10.74
C ASN A 25 -7.59 -18.20 -9.58
N SER A 26 -7.70 -18.77 -8.39
CA SER A 26 -8.03 -18.05 -7.17
C SER A 26 -7.13 -18.49 -6.03
N TYR A 27 -6.71 -17.56 -5.21
CA TYR A 27 -5.98 -17.85 -3.99
C TYR A 27 -6.39 -16.95 -2.85
N VAL A 28 -6.20 -17.45 -1.64
CA VAL A 28 -6.30 -16.71 -0.38
C VAL A 28 -5.00 -16.96 0.37
N GLY A 29 -4.45 -15.93 0.93
CA GLY A 29 -3.26 -15.99 1.77
C GLY A 29 -3.40 -15.10 2.99
N MET A 30 -2.54 -15.30 3.97
CA MET A 30 -2.41 -14.47 5.13
C MET A 30 -0.99 -13.92 5.22
N GLN A 31 -0.89 -12.64 5.52
CA GLN A 31 0.36 -11.93 5.71
C GLN A 31 0.51 -11.58 7.17
N GLN A 32 1.71 -11.66 7.68
CA GLN A 32 2.05 -11.26 9.05
C GLN A 32 3.38 -10.52 9.03
N ILE A 33 3.66 -9.76 10.09
CA ILE A 33 4.96 -9.14 10.25
C ILE A 33 6.03 -10.23 10.34
N GLY A 34 7.13 -10.04 9.63
CA GLY A 34 8.27 -10.95 9.67
C GLY A 34 9.25 -10.58 10.80
N ARG A 35 10.40 -10.01 10.43
CA ARG A 35 11.36 -9.50 11.41
C ARG A 35 11.04 -8.05 11.77
N HIS A 36 11.14 -7.74 13.04
CA HIS A 36 11.05 -6.39 13.61
C HIS A 36 12.17 -6.19 14.62
N PHE A 37 12.35 -4.95 15.06
CA PHE A 37 13.28 -4.64 16.14
C PHE A 37 12.76 -5.23 17.46
N ASP A 38 13.67 -5.70 18.28
CA ASP A 38 13.39 -6.14 19.64
C ASP A 38 13.35 -4.89 20.54
N LEU A 39 12.14 -4.40 20.80
CA LEU A 39 11.91 -3.23 21.63
C LEU A 39 11.68 -3.64 23.08
N VAL A 40 12.09 -2.79 24.01
CA VAL A 40 11.77 -2.98 25.43
C VAL A 40 10.29 -2.70 25.65
N THR A 41 9.53 -3.76 25.94
CA THR A 41 8.06 -3.67 26.17
C THR A 41 7.71 -3.61 27.64
N ASN A 42 8.65 -3.91 28.55
CA ASN A 42 8.45 -3.82 29.99
C ASN A 42 8.70 -2.39 30.47
N SER A 43 7.69 -1.76 31.05
CA SER A 43 7.76 -0.36 31.48
C SER A 43 8.71 -0.10 32.63
N ALA A 44 8.77 -1.00 33.60
CA ALA A 44 9.68 -0.87 34.74
C ALA A 44 11.14 -1.03 34.29
N GLU A 45 11.43 -1.95 33.38
CA GLU A 45 12.76 -2.11 32.77
C GLU A 45 13.14 -0.85 31.98
N HIS A 46 12.25 -0.35 31.12
CA HIS A 46 12.46 0.86 30.35
C HIS A 46 12.79 2.06 31.25
N MET A 47 11.99 2.28 32.33
CA MET A 47 12.22 3.35 33.28
C MET A 47 13.57 3.21 34.00
N THR A 48 13.93 2.00 34.38
CA THR A 48 15.22 1.69 35.01
C THR A 48 16.40 1.99 34.08
N MET A 49 16.31 1.57 32.82
CA MET A 49 17.33 1.86 31.82
C MET A 49 17.44 3.35 31.52
N ALA A 50 16.32 4.07 31.44
CA ALA A 50 16.31 5.51 31.24
C ALA A 50 16.98 6.25 32.40
N ASN A 51 16.66 5.88 33.66
CA ASN A 51 17.33 6.43 34.84
C ASN A 51 18.84 6.17 34.82
N GLN A 52 19.25 4.95 34.48
CA GLN A 52 20.67 4.61 34.36
C GLN A 52 21.38 5.46 33.31
N ALA A 53 20.75 5.69 32.16
CA ALA A 53 21.32 6.54 31.11
C ALA A 53 21.49 8.00 31.58
N LEU A 54 20.49 8.54 32.29
CA LEU A 54 20.60 9.88 32.89
C LEU A 54 21.73 10.00 33.91
N VAL A 55 21.82 9.05 34.83
CA VAL A 55 22.90 9.01 35.85
C VAL A 55 24.26 8.89 35.17
N ASN A 56 24.42 8.07 34.15
CA ASN A 56 25.68 7.96 33.40
C ASN A 56 26.02 9.27 32.68
N GLY A 57 25.02 10.08 32.33
CA GLY A 57 25.17 11.43 31.77
C GLY A 57 25.40 12.53 32.79
N GLY A 58 25.44 12.20 34.08
CA GLY A 58 25.59 13.17 35.20
C GLY A 58 24.31 13.88 35.60
N GLU A 59 23.17 13.38 35.13
CA GLU A 59 21.85 13.91 35.48
C GLU A 59 21.20 13.10 36.61
N ASN A 60 20.16 13.66 37.23
CA ASN A 60 19.39 12.96 38.24
C ASN A 60 18.43 11.93 37.62
N PRO A 61 18.17 10.80 38.32
CA PRO A 61 17.07 9.90 37.92
C PRO A 61 15.76 10.63 37.74
N LEU A 62 15.04 10.29 36.67
CA LEU A 62 13.75 10.88 36.36
C LEU A 62 12.59 10.16 37.04
N PHE A 63 12.63 8.81 36.98
CA PHE A 63 11.58 7.96 37.55
C PHE A 63 11.93 7.55 38.96
N SER A 64 10.99 7.77 39.91
CA SER A 64 11.20 7.33 41.28
C SER A 64 11.16 5.80 41.42
N GLU A 65 11.85 5.25 42.40
CA GLU A 65 11.80 3.79 42.66
C GLU A 65 10.39 3.30 42.98
N THR A 66 9.60 4.13 43.69
CA THR A 66 8.18 3.84 43.97
C THR A 66 7.39 3.69 42.68
N LEU A 67 7.59 4.58 41.72
CA LEU A 67 6.92 4.49 40.42
C LEU A 67 7.31 3.26 39.66
N ILE A 68 8.61 2.98 39.55
CA ILE A 68 9.12 1.78 38.88
C ILE A 68 8.55 0.53 39.52
N SER A 69 8.49 0.49 40.87
CA SER A 69 7.89 -0.62 41.63
C SER A 69 6.38 -0.77 41.34
N ASN A 70 5.66 0.34 41.19
CA ASN A 70 4.24 0.31 40.84
C ASN A 70 4.01 -0.26 39.46
N PHE A 71 4.84 0.04 38.48
CA PHE A 71 4.77 -0.56 37.14
C PHE A 71 5.20 -2.04 37.13
N ALA A 72 6.21 -2.40 37.95
CA ALA A 72 6.68 -3.77 38.07
C ALA A 72 5.63 -4.70 38.70
N ASN A 73 4.85 -4.20 39.66
CA ASN A 73 3.90 -4.99 40.45
C ASN A 73 2.42 -4.72 40.09
N GLY A 74 2.16 -3.69 39.28
CA GLY A 74 0.80 -3.30 38.93
C GLY A 74 0.16 -4.30 38.00
N THR A 75 -1.11 -4.65 38.26
CA THR A 75 -1.88 -5.62 37.46
C THR A 75 -2.89 -4.96 36.54
N ASP A 76 -3.13 -3.67 36.70
CA ASP A 76 -4.07 -2.92 35.86
C ASP A 76 -3.37 -2.45 34.57
N PRO A 77 -3.69 -3.01 33.40
CA PRO A 77 -3.00 -2.73 32.15
C PRO A 77 -3.27 -1.30 31.60
N TYR A 78 -4.28 -0.61 32.10
CA TYR A 78 -4.57 0.77 31.72
C TYR A 78 -3.82 1.77 32.58
N LYS A 79 -3.60 1.44 33.84
CA LYS A 79 -2.88 2.27 34.81
C LYS A 79 -1.37 2.02 34.78
N TYR A 80 -0.96 0.76 34.56
CA TYR A 80 0.43 0.32 34.54
C TYR A 80 0.70 -0.48 33.25
N PRO A 81 0.57 0.13 32.07
CA PRO A 81 0.72 -0.57 30.81
C PRO A 81 2.16 -1.05 30.57
N ASN A 82 2.26 -2.17 29.87
CA ASN A 82 3.48 -2.70 29.26
C ASN A 82 3.19 -2.92 27.79
N THR A 83 3.24 -1.84 27.02
CA THR A 83 2.78 -1.81 25.64
C THR A 83 3.81 -2.38 24.70
N ASP A 84 3.42 -3.41 23.95
CA ASP A 84 4.09 -3.79 22.72
C ASP A 84 3.46 -3.00 21.56
N TRP A 85 4.24 -2.08 21.01
CA TRP A 85 3.79 -1.25 19.90
C TRP A 85 3.70 -2.01 18.59
N TYR A 86 4.42 -3.14 18.42
CA TYR A 86 4.22 -4.00 17.26
C TYR A 86 2.85 -4.68 17.33
N ASP A 87 2.50 -5.26 18.46
CA ASP A 87 1.18 -5.88 18.63
C ASP A 87 0.03 -4.88 18.52
N SER A 88 0.28 -3.63 18.91
CA SER A 88 -0.74 -2.56 18.84
C SER A 88 -0.98 -2.02 17.43
N LEU A 89 0.03 -2.05 16.56
CA LEU A 89 -0.01 -1.45 15.23
C LEU A 89 -0.20 -2.46 14.10
N TYR A 90 0.29 -3.69 14.29
CA TYR A 90 0.32 -4.68 13.23
C TYR A 90 -0.67 -5.80 13.49
N ARG A 91 -1.15 -6.38 12.42
CA ARG A 91 -2.14 -7.46 12.44
C ARG A 91 -1.83 -8.49 11.37
N ASN A 92 -2.39 -9.67 11.54
CA ASN A 92 -2.50 -10.61 10.43
C ASN A 92 -3.47 -10.04 9.39
N ALA A 93 -3.05 -10.04 8.12
CA ALA A 93 -3.77 -9.39 7.04
C ALA A 93 -4.05 -10.38 5.91
N LEU A 94 -5.28 -10.35 5.38
CA LEU A 94 -5.68 -11.20 4.28
C LEU A 94 -5.20 -10.64 2.93
N ILE A 95 -4.82 -11.55 2.05
CA ILE A 95 -4.62 -11.29 0.64
C ILE A 95 -5.44 -12.28 -0.18
N THR A 96 -6.22 -11.77 -1.13
CA THR A 96 -7.00 -12.60 -2.04
C THR A 96 -6.74 -12.18 -3.48
N GLY A 97 -6.61 -13.16 -4.36
CA GLY A 97 -6.40 -12.89 -5.77
C GLY A 97 -7.24 -13.81 -6.65
N HIS A 98 -7.83 -13.24 -7.69
CA HIS A 98 -8.66 -13.94 -8.65
C HIS A 98 -8.23 -13.56 -10.07
N ASN A 99 -8.04 -14.55 -10.92
CA ASN A 99 -7.74 -14.35 -12.32
C ASN A 99 -8.65 -15.26 -13.16
N LEU A 100 -9.46 -14.65 -14.00
CA LEU A 100 -10.27 -15.33 -15.01
C LEU A 100 -9.66 -15.03 -16.38
N SER A 101 -9.35 -16.05 -17.16
CA SER A 101 -8.97 -15.87 -18.55
C SER A 101 -9.81 -16.73 -19.48
N ILE A 102 -10.13 -16.17 -20.63
CA ILE A 102 -10.89 -16.80 -21.70
C ILE A 102 -10.09 -16.60 -22.98
N ARG A 103 -9.80 -17.67 -23.67
CA ARG A 103 -9.13 -17.62 -24.98
C ARG A 103 -9.81 -18.56 -25.96
N GLY A 104 -9.74 -18.21 -27.22
CA GLY A 104 -10.28 -19.05 -28.28
C GLY A 104 -10.23 -18.35 -29.62
N GLY A 105 -10.63 -19.05 -30.66
CA GLY A 105 -10.68 -18.47 -32.00
C GLY A 105 -11.38 -19.35 -33.00
N SER A 106 -11.89 -18.69 -34.04
CA SER A 106 -12.39 -19.31 -35.27
C SER A 106 -11.32 -19.23 -36.36
N GLU A 107 -11.66 -19.64 -37.57
CA GLU A 107 -10.79 -19.49 -38.74
C GLU A 107 -10.32 -18.05 -38.97
N LYS A 108 -11.20 -17.06 -38.67
CA LYS A 108 -10.94 -15.65 -38.94
C LYS A 108 -10.70 -14.81 -37.67
N LEU A 109 -11.05 -15.31 -36.50
CA LEU A 109 -10.99 -14.55 -35.25
C LEU A 109 -10.07 -15.27 -34.26
N SER A 110 -9.15 -14.55 -33.66
CA SER A 110 -8.49 -14.98 -32.43
C SER A 110 -8.73 -13.98 -31.32
N SER A 111 -9.02 -14.47 -30.12
CA SER A 111 -9.35 -13.60 -28.98
C SER A 111 -8.78 -14.13 -27.68
N PHE A 112 -8.44 -13.19 -26.81
CA PHE A 112 -8.04 -13.43 -25.43
C PHE A 112 -8.63 -12.34 -24.56
N LEU A 113 -9.28 -12.73 -23.47
CA LEU A 113 -9.77 -11.84 -22.42
C LEU A 113 -9.20 -12.34 -21.08
N SER A 114 -8.72 -11.44 -20.25
CA SER A 114 -8.34 -11.75 -18.87
C SER A 114 -8.85 -10.64 -17.95
N LEU A 115 -9.45 -11.05 -16.84
CA LEU A 115 -9.88 -10.21 -15.74
C LEU A 115 -9.08 -10.63 -14.52
N ASN A 116 -8.51 -9.67 -13.81
CA ASN A 116 -7.81 -9.94 -12.55
C ASN A 116 -8.27 -8.99 -11.47
N TYR A 117 -8.41 -9.52 -10.26
CA TYR A 117 -8.70 -8.78 -9.05
C TYR A 117 -7.76 -9.24 -7.95
N LEU A 118 -7.20 -8.29 -7.23
CA LEU A 118 -6.38 -8.49 -6.04
C LEU A 118 -6.92 -7.58 -4.96
N SER A 119 -7.19 -8.15 -3.79
CA SER A 119 -7.45 -7.41 -2.56
C SER A 119 -6.40 -7.80 -1.54
N GLN A 120 -5.75 -6.81 -0.97
CA GLN A 120 -4.69 -6.98 0.03
C GLN A 120 -4.96 -6.02 1.18
N GLU A 121 -5.30 -6.58 2.33
CA GLU A 121 -5.24 -5.82 3.57
C GLU A 121 -3.78 -5.58 3.97
N GLY A 122 -3.49 -4.43 4.54
CA GLY A 122 -2.16 -4.17 5.08
C GLY A 122 -1.96 -4.79 6.46
N ILE A 123 -0.75 -5.24 6.72
CA ILE A 123 -0.34 -5.69 8.06
C ILE A 123 -0.31 -4.52 9.06
N LEU A 124 0.03 -3.31 8.61
CA LEU A 124 -0.12 -2.10 9.43
C LEU A 124 -1.60 -1.69 9.44
N MET A 125 -2.11 -1.31 10.60
CA MET A 125 -3.47 -0.78 10.73
C MET A 125 -3.71 0.40 9.77
N ASN A 126 -4.98 0.62 9.37
CA ASN A 126 -5.40 1.66 8.43
C ASN A 126 -4.72 1.61 7.04
N SER A 127 -4.22 0.45 6.64
CA SER A 127 -3.63 0.25 5.33
C SER A 127 -4.32 -0.87 4.54
N LYS A 128 -4.49 -0.67 3.23
CA LYS A 128 -5.04 -1.65 2.28
C LYS A 128 -4.72 -1.31 0.84
N ALA A 129 -4.76 -2.28 -0.03
CA ALA A 129 -4.64 -2.09 -1.47
C ALA A 129 -5.58 -3.01 -2.25
N GLU A 130 -6.11 -2.51 -3.36
CA GLU A 130 -6.91 -3.27 -4.31
C GLU A 130 -6.39 -3.01 -5.71
N ARG A 131 -6.41 -4.04 -6.54
CA ARG A 131 -6.05 -3.93 -7.95
C ARG A 131 -7.05 -4.67 -8.80
N PHE A 132 -7.61 -3.98 -9.77
CA PHE A 132 -8.44 -4.52 -10.82
C PHE A 132 -7.72 -4.39 -12.15
N GLY A 133 -7.78 -5.40 -13.00
CA GLY A 133 -7.17 -5.36 -14.33
C GLY A 133 -8.02 -6.06 -15.37
N ILE A 134 -8.01 -5.50 -16.57
CA ILE A 134 -8.60 -6.08 -17.78
C ILE A 134 -7.53 -6.12 -18.86
N ARG A 135 -7.42 -7.26 -19.52
CA ARG A 135 -6.64 -7.41 -20.75
C ARG A 135 -7.51 -8.06 -21.81
N ALA A 136 -7.61 -7.43 -22.95
CA ALA A 136 -8.32 -7.95 -24.11
C ALA A 136 -7.44 -7.84 -25.34
N ASN A 137 -7.29 -8.94 -26.08
CA ASN A 137 -6.57 -8.99 -27.34
C ASN A 137 -7.51 -9.64 -28.38
N VAL A 138 -7.69 -8.98 -29.50
CA VAL A 138 -8.52 -9.46 -30.61
C VAL A 138 -7.77 -9.24 -31.91
N GLU A 139 -7.76 -10.24 -32.74
CA GLU A 139 -7.28 -10.15 -34.13
C GLU A 139 -8.31 -10.79 -35.05
N TYR A 140 -8.66 -10.09 -36.14
CA TYR A 140 -9.63 -10.54 -37.12
C TYR A 140 -9.04 -10.52 -38.53
N LYS A 141 -9.09 -11.64 -39.20
CA LYS A 141 -8.71 -11.80 -40.61
C LYS A 141 -9.90 -11.41 -41.47
N VAL A 142 -9.88 -10.17 -41.96
CA VAL A 142 -10.95 -9.64 -42.81
C VAL A 142 -11.06 -10.44 -44.13
N ASN A 143 -9.91 -10.64 -44.76
CA ASN A 143 -9.77 -11.46 -45.96
C ASN A 143 -8.32 -12.02 -46.08
N SER A 144 -7.92 -12.52 -47.23
CA SER A 144 -6.61 -13.12 -47.43
C SER A 144 -5.43 -12.14 -47.33
N TRP A 145 -5.67 -10.85 -47.52
CA TRP A 145 -4.62 -9.82 -47.56
C TRP A 145 -4.77 -8.75 -46.43
N LEU A 146 -5.86 -8.77 -45.64
CA LEU A 146 -6.06 -7.77 -44.60
C LEU A 146 -6.38 -8.42 -43.24
N ARG A 147 -5.57 -8.11 -42.24
CA ARG A 147 -5.78 -8.42 -40.83
C ARG A 147 -5.86 -7.14 -40.01
N VAL A 148 -6.79 -7.08 -39.08
CA VAL A 148 -6.94 -5.97 -38.14
C VAL A 148 -6.98 -6.51 -36.73
N GLY A 149 -6.49 -5.73 -35.79
CA GLY A 149 -6.54 -6.16 -34.39
C GLY A 149 -6.46 -5.01 -33.42
N ALA A 150 -6.85 -5.32 -32.19
CA ALA A 150 -6.76 -4.41 -31.07
C ALA A 150 -6.28 -5.15 -29.82
N ARG A 151 -5.52 -4.45 -29.02
CA ARG A 151 -5.04 -4.91 -27.70
C ARG A 151 -5.32 -3.83 -26.69
N LEU A 152 -5.99 -4.21 -25.61
CA LEU A 152 -6.29 -3.35 -24.47
C LEU A 152 -5.65 -3.94 -23.23
N ASN A 153 -4.99 -3.10 -22.46
CA ASN A 153 -4.64 -3.39 -21.09
C ASN A 153 -5.07 -2.20 -20.22
N TYR A 154 -5.92 -2.47 -19.24
CA TYR A 154 -6.33 -1.49 -18.25
C TYR A 154 -6.06 -2.05 -16.86
N THR A 155 -5.52 -1.22 -15.98
CA THR A 155 -5.29 -1.55 -14.57
C THR A 155 -5.67 -0.37 -13.72
N ARG A 156 -6.51 -0.61 -12.72
CA ARG A 156 -6.79 0.32 -11.63
C ARG A 156 -6.23 -0.22 -10.33
N ARG A 157 -5.48 0.60 -9.63
CA ARG A 157 -4.98 0.30 -8.28
C ARG A 157 -5.45 1.39 -7.33
N ASN A 158 -6.15 0.98 -6.27
CA ASN A 158 -6.49 1.82 -5.15
C ASN A 158 -5.64 1.38 -3.95
N SER A 159 -5.07 2.33 -3.23
CA SER A 159 -4.38 2.05 -1.96
C SER A 159 -4.75 3.11 -0.93
N GLN A 160 -4.74 2.69 0.31
CA GLN A 160 -4.90 3.54 1.48
C GLN A 160 -3.76 3.22 2.44
N GLU A 161 -3.24 4.25 3.07
CA GLU A 161 -2.23 4.17 4.13
C GLU A 161 -2.50 5.28 5.15
N PRO A 162 -1.98 5.22 6.38
CA PRO A 162 -2.03 6.32 7.33
C PRO A 162 -1.62 7.64 6.68
N PHE A 163 -2.16 8.75 7.17
CA PHE A 163 -1.88 10.08 6.61
C PHE A 163 -0.38 10.36 6.50
N ASP A 164 0.37 10.06 7.56
CA ASP A 164 1.83 10.17 7.62
C ASP A 164 2.45 8.84 8.06
N LEU A 165 2.71 7.99 7.10
CA LEU A 165 3.30 6.66 7.31
C LEU A 165 4.70 6.74 7.94
N PHE A 166 5.51 7.72 7.54
CA PHE A 166 6.86 7.90 8.08
C PHE A 166 6.82 8.21 9.58
N ARG A 167 5.89 9.08 9.98
CA ARG A 167 5.70 9.43 11.39
C ARG A 167 5.25 8.24 12.24
N VAL A 168 4.36 7.39 11.71
CA VAL A 168 3.97 6.15 12.42
C VAL A 168 5.19 5.29 12.73
N PHE A 169 6.08 5.09 11.77
CA PHE A 169 7.29 4.30 11.98
C PHE A 169 8.30 4.96 12.92
N GLU A 170 8.48 6.27 12.81
CA GLU A 170 9.34 7.04 13.71
C GLU A 170 8.85 6.94 15.16
N GLN A 171 7.57 7.19 15.36
CA GLN A 171 6.99 7.16 16.69
C GLN A 171 6.92 5.77 17.31
N GLN A 172 6.67 4.73 16.51
CA GLN A 172 6.68 3.36 16.97
C GLN A 172 8.01 2.98 17.63
N GLN A 173 9.14 3.43 17.08
CA GLN A 173 10.46 3.13 17.60
C GLN A 173 10.80 3.91 18.86
N GLY A 174 10.23 5.09 19.03
CA GLY A 174 10.49 5.99 20.14
C GLY A 174 9.41 6.01 21.24
N ALA A 175 8.28 5.36 21.02
CA ALA A 175 7.19 5.36 21.99
C ALA A 175 7.52 4.50 23.19
N ALA A 176 7.33 5.08 24.38
CA ALA A 176 7.57 4.38 25.63
C ALA A 176 6.50 3.31 25.91
N PRO A 177 6.89 2.17 26.50
CA PRO A 177 5.95 1.08 26.79
C PRO A 177 4.94 1.43 27.92
N PHE A 178 5.21 2.44 28.71
CA PHE A 178 4.30 2.91 29.79
C PHE A 178 3.16 3.81 29.28
N ILE A 179 2.96 3.91 27.98
CA ILE A 179 1.83 4.57 27.35
C ILE A 179 0.84 3.51 26.89
N ALA A 180 -0.41 3.59 27.37
CA ALA A 180 -1.46 2.69 26.88
C ALA A 180 -1.91 3.11 25.48
N PRO A 181 -2.09 2.17 24.52
CA PRO A 181 -2.64 2.47 23.20
C PRO A 181 -4.07 2.99 23.29
N TYR A 182 -4.85 2.43 24.20
CA TYR A 182 -6.25 2.79 24.44
C TYR A 182 -6.54 2.89 25.93
N THR A 183 -7.50 3.72 26.30
CA THR A 183 -8.10 3.76 27.64
C THR A 183 -9.10 2.63 27.82
N ARG A 184 -9.56 2.41 29.04
CA ARG A 184 -10.55 1.37 29.41
C ARG A 184 -11.87 1.50 28.65
N ASP A 185 -12.26 2.70 28.27
CA ASP A 185 -13.47 3.00 27.48
C ASP A 185 -13.23 3.02 25.97
N GLY A 186 -12.01 2.63 25.52
CA GLY A 186 -11.68 2.46 24.11
C GLY A 186 -11.26 3.72 23.36
N ARG A 187 -11.11 4.86 24.06
CA ARG A 187 -10.51 6.06 23.48
C ARG A 187 -8.99 5.91 23.38
N PHE A 188 -8.34 6.73 22.55
CA PHE A 188 -6.88 6.71 22.47
C PHE A 188 -6.24 7.05 23.81
N GLY A 189 -5.30 6.21 24.24
CA GLY A 189 -4.61 6.42 25.49
C GLY A 189 -3.58 7.53 25.42
N SER A 190 -3.26 8.09 26.56
CA SER A 190 -2.19 9.06 26.75
C SER A 190 -1.56 8.85 28.13
N VAL A 191 -0.47 9.52 28.41
CA VAL A 191 0.21 9.39 29.71
C VAL A 191 -0.45 10.31 30.73
N GLU A 192 -1.00 9.72 31.79
CA GLU A 192 -1.60 10.46 32.89
C GLU A 192 -0.60 11.33 33.66
N ALA A 193 0.61 10.87 33.73
CA ALA A 193 1.65 11.40 34.61
C ALA A 193 2.68 12.28 33.90
N ILE A 194 2.37 12.84 32.72
CA ILE A 194 3.30 13.76 32.02
C ILE A 194 3.72 14.93 32.94
N LYS A 195 2.87 15.35 33.89
CA LYS A 195 3.22 16.40 34.82
C LYS A 195 4.23 15.99 35.90
N GLU A 196 4.23 14.71 36.28
CA GLU A 196 5.19 14.16 37.27
C GLU A 196 6.53 13.77 36.63
N TYR A 197 6.53 13.43 35.36
CA TYR A 197 7.72 12.93 34.65
C TYR A 197 8.52 14.00 33.92
N GLY A 198 8.16 15.26 34.09
CA GLY A 198 8.81 16.36 33.38
C GLY A 198 8.54 16.34 31.88
N THR A 199 9.14 17.26 31.16
CA THR A 199 9.01 17.40 29.70
C THR A 199 9.92 16.39 28.98
N LEU A 200 9.69 15.10 29.15
CA LEU A 200 10.38 14.14 28.31
C LEU A 200 9.82 14.18 26.90
N LEU A 201 10.72 14.33 25.93
CA LEU A 201 10.42 14.33 24.50
C LEU A 201 9.65 13.07 24.07
N TYR A 202 9.80 11.97 24.80
CA TYR A 202 9.26 10.65 24.44
C TYR A 202 7.83 10.38 24.91
N THR A 203 7.27 11.20 25.80
CA THR A 203 5.94 10.97 26.37
C THR A 203 4.81 11.40 25.45
N THR A 204 5.12 12.03 24.33
CA THR A 204 4.13 12.49 23.36
C THR A 204 3.94 11.51 22.19
N TYR A 205 4.69 10.44 22.12
CA TYR A 205 4.61 9.47 21.02
C TYR A 205 3.49 8.48 21.27
N GLN A 206 2.48 8.51 20.40
CA GLN A 206 1.35 7.60 20.44
C GLN A 206 1.06 7.11 18.99
N PRO A 207 1.83 6.12 18.52
CA PRO A 207 1.82 5.73 17.12
C PRO A 207 0.47 5.19 16.63
N VAL A 208 -0.40 4.71 17.54
CA VAL A 208 -1.76 4.27 17.18
C VAL A 208 -2.65 5.45 16.79
N ILE A 209 -2.50 6.60 17.46
CA ILE A 209 -3.21 7.84 17.06
C ILE A 209 -2.72 8.26 15.67
N ASP A 210 -1.41 8.29 15.46
CA ASP A 210 -0.87 8.68 14.16
C ASP A 210 -1.29 7.72 13.03
N ALA A 211 -1.33 6.42 13.30
CA ALA A 211 -1.82 5.43 12.35
C ALA A 211 -3.33 5.56 12.07
N SER A 212 -4.10 6.13 13.01
CA SER A 212 -5.54 6.34 12.90
C SER A 212 -5.92 7.72 12.38
N ASN A 213 -4.99 8.69 12.43
CA ASN A 213 -5.23 10.08 12.12
C ASN A 213 -5.34 10.31 10.61
N GLY A 214 -6.53 10.06 10.06
CA GLY A 214 -6.80 10.27 8.65
C GLY A 214 -6.18 9.23 7.73
N ALA A 215 -6.04 9.59 6.46
CA ALA A 215 -5.47 8.68 5.48
C ALA A 215 -4.92 9.40 4.24
N THR A 216 -3.95 8.75 3.61
CA THR A 216 -3.54 9.00 2.22
C THR A 216 -4.17 7.94 1.34
N LYS A 217 -5.12 8.33 0.49
CA LYS A 217 -5.78 7.46 -0.50
C LYS A 217 -5.21 7.75 -1.88
N THR A 218 -4.69 6.73 -2.54
CA THR A 218 -4.14 6.86 -3.88
C THR A 218 -4.90 5.96 -4.85
N SER A 219 -5.42 6.56 -5.93
CA SER A 219 -5.95 5.83 -7.08
C SER A 219 -5.02 6.03 -8.27
N LYS A 220 -4.64 4.92 -8.92
CA LYS A 220 -3.82 4.92 -10.13
C LYS A 220 -4.52 4.11 -11.21
N ASP A 221 -4.80 4.76 -12.33
CA ASP A 221 -5.30 4.12 -13.55
C ASP A 221 -4.18 4.09 -14.59
N TYR A 222 -3.99 2.95 -15.18
CA TYR A 222 -3.13 2.76 -16.34
C TYR A 222 -3.94 2.14 -17.47
N MET A 223 -3.87 2.74 -18.65
CA MET A 223 -4.50 2.20 -19.86
C MET A 223 -3.47 2.15 -20.98
N ALA A 224 -3.40 1.04 -21.67
CA ALA A 224 -2.67 0.89 -22.91
C ALA A 224 -3.59 0.30 -23.97
N VAL A 225 -3.73 1.00 -25.08
CA VAL A 225 -4.48 0.57 -26.25
C VAL A 225 -3.52 0.48 -27.43
N ASN A 226 -3.62 -0.58 -28.18
CA ASN A 226 -2.88 -0.75 -29.42
C ASN A 226 -3.86 -1.26 -30.48
N ALA A 227 -4.06 -0.51 -31.55
CA ALA A 227 -4.84 -0.92 -32.73
C ALA A 227 -3.89 -1.03 -33.90
N PHE A 228 -4.04 -2.08 -34.70
CA PHE A 228 -3.18 -2.31 -35.85
C PHE A 228 -3.96 -2.88 -37.03
N ALA A 229 -3.43 -2.60 -38.20
CA ALA A 229 -3.83 -3.23 -39.46
C ALA A 229 -2.59 -3.73 -40.18
N THR A 230 -2.67 -4.95 -40.73
CA THR A 230 -1.61 -5.55 -41.54
C THR A 230 -2.17 -5.83 -42.92
N VAL A 231 -1.52 -5.28 -43.93
CA VAL A 231 -1.83 -5.50 -45.36
C VAL A 231 -0.75 -6.35 -45.95
N ASP A 232 -1.08 -7.57 -46.38
CA ASP A 232 -0.19 -8.48 -47.05
C ASP A 232 -0.28 -8.25 -48.59
N PHE A 233 0.70 -7.53 -49.15
CA PHE A 233 0.75 -7.25 -50.60
C PHE A 233 1.11 -8.52 -51.41
N THR A 234 2.04 -9.30 -50.84
CA THR A 234 2.43 -10.61 -51.34
C THR A 234 2.70 -11.52 -50.14
N LYS A 235 3.01 -12.80 -50.36
CA LYS A 235 3.43 -13.73 -49.32
C LYS A 235 4.75 -13.31 -48.60
N ASP A 236 5.53 -12.45 -49.25
CA ASP A 236 6.87 -12.03 -48.80
C ASP A 236 6.90 -10.55 -48.36
N LEU A 237 5.88 -9.75 -48.68
CA LEU A 237 5.85 -8.32 -48.44
C LEU A 237 4.52 -7.90 -47.72
N ASN A 238 4.65 -7.29 -46.56
CA ASN A 238 3.50 -6.71 -45.84
C ASN A 238 3.81 -5.36 -45.24
N LEU A 239 2.75 -4.57 -45.05
CA LEU A 239 2.77 -3.30 -44.33
C LEU A 239 1.92 -3.45 -43.07
N GLN A 240 2.50 -3.14 -41.92
CA GLN A 240 1.78 -3.03 -40.68
C GLN A 240 1.71 -1.57 -40.23
N VAL A 241 0.51 -1.08 -39.99
CA VAL A 241 0.25 0.24 -39.39
C VAL A 241 -0.29 0.01 -37.99
N THR A 242 0.30 0.71 -37.03
CA THR A 242 -0.05 0.58 -35.60
C THR A 242 -0.26 1.97 -35.02
N TRP A 243 -1.38 2.13 -34.30
CA TRP A 243 -1.61 3.22 -33.38
C TRP A 243 -1.57 2.66 -31.96
N ALA A 244 -0.77 3.29 -31.10
CA ALA A 244 -0.67 2.95 -29.69
C ALA A 244 -0.94 4.19 -28.82
N SER A 245 -1.76 4.04 -27.81
CA SER A 245 -2.06 5.08 -26.83
C SER A 245 -1.85 4.53 -25.41
N ASN A 246 -1.09 5.27 -24.61
CA ASN A 246 -0.85 4.95 -23.20
C ASN A 246 -1.28 6.13 -22.34
N GLY A 247 -2.13 5.85 -21.36
CA GLY A 247 -2.61 6.82 -20.39
C GLY A 247 -2.26 6.40 -18.96
N ASN A 248 -1.86 7.37 -18.15
CA ASN A 248 -1.69 7.21 -16.72
C ASN A 248 -2.44 8.35 -16.03
N TRP A 249 -3.25 8.00 -15.05
CA TRP A 249 -3.96 8.94 -14.17
C TRP A 249 -3.66 8.56 -12.73
N LYS A 250 -3.20 9.52 -11.97
CA LYS A 250 -2.95 9.38 -10.54
C LYS A 250 -3.76 10.42 -9.80
N MET A 251 -4.49 10.00 -8.79
CA MET A 251 -5.16 10.87 -7.84
C MET A 251 -4.73 10.49 -6.43
N VAL A 252 -4.32 11.48 -5.66
CA VAL A 252 -3.95 11.33 -4.26
C VAL A 252 -4.82 12.25 -3.43
N ASP A 253 -5.60 11.67 -2.55
CA ASP A 253 -6.38 12.37 -1.55
C ASP A 253 -5.72 12.17 -0.19
N LYS A 254 -5.38 13.27 0.47
CA LYS A 254 -4.85 13.26 1.84
C LYS A 254 -5.81 14.01 2.75
N TYR A 255 -6.13 13.40 3.86
CA TYR A 255 -6.88 14.07 4.91
C TYR A 255 -6.39 13.59 6.28
N ASN A 256 -6.38 14.50 7.21
CA ASN A 256 -6.22 14.22 8.63
C ASN A 256 -7.24 15.02 9.44
N GLU A 257 -7.38 14.66 10.70
CA GLU A 257 -8.26 15.32 11.64
C GLU A 257 -7.53 15.53 12.98
N THR A 258 -8.11 16.30 13.86
CA THR A 258 -7.56 16.46 15.22
C THR A 258 -8.05 15.31 16.08
N LEU A 259 -7.13 14.45 16.52
CA LEU A 259 -7.40 13.38 17.47
C LEU A 259 -6.78 13.73 18.83
N TYR A 260 -7.42 13.30 19.89
CA TYR A 260 -7.01 13.54 21.27
C TYR A 260 -6.68 12.23 21.97
N GLY A 261 -5.64 12.27 22.81
CA GLY A 261 -5.37 11.22 23.77
C GLY A 261 -6.09 11.50 25.08
N TYR A 262 -6.41 10.45 25.83
CA TYR A 262 -7.11 10.52 27.10
C TYR A 262 -6.36 9.72 28.15
N THR A 263 -6.37 10.22 29.39
CA THR A 263 -5.95 9.43 30.54
C THR A 263 -7.03 8.42 30.90
N ASP A 264 -6.69 7.37 31.65
CA ASP A 264 -7.68 6.40 32.16
C ASP A 264 -8.70 7.05 33.10
N SER A 265 -8.35 8.16 33.74
CA SER A 265 -9.27 9.01 34.53
C SER A 265 -10.19 9.88 33.66
N GLY A 266 -10.07 9.85 32.35
CA GLY A 266 -10.92 10.57 31.42
C GLY A 266 -10.50 11.98 31.10
N ILE A 267 -9.34 12.43 31.59
CA ILE A 267 -8.80 13.76 31.28
C ILE A 267 -8.31 13.78 29.86
N GLU A 268 -8.81 14.70 29.06
CA GLU A 268 -8.31 14.97 27.72
C GLU A 268 -6.91 15.60 27.81
N THR A 269 -5.97 15.02 27.07
CA THR A 269 -4.64 15.60 26.91
C THR A 269 -4.53 16.17 25.52
N ILE A 270 -4.11 17.43 25.40
CA ILE A 270 -3.79 18.01 24.09
C ILE A 270 -2.44 17.43 23.69
N PRO A 271 -2.40 16.56 22.68
CA PRO A 271 -1.14 16.04 22.21
C PRO A 271 -0.36 17.18 21.58
N LYS A 272 0.77 17.51 22.12
CA LYS A 272 1.61 18.63 21.67
C LYS A 272 2.03 18.56 20.20
N ASN A 273 1.83 17.44 19.51
CA ASN A 273 2.34 17.23 18.15
C ASN A 273 1.46 16.39 17.21
N TYR A 274 0.27 15.97 17.59
CA TYR A 274 -0.54 15.10 16.73
C TYR A 274 -1.13 15.83 15.53
N ASN A 275 -1.20 17.13 15.58
CA ASN A 275 -1.70 17.95 14.49
C ASN A 275 -0.76 19.13 14.21
N ARG A 276 0.50 18.82 13.91
CA ARG A 276 1.53 19.81 13.63
C ARG A 276 1.13 20.79 12.52
N ASP A 277 0.37 20.32 11.55
CA ASP A 277 -0.01 21.07 10.35
C ASP A 277 -1.50 21.47 10.32
N GLY A 278 -2.25 21.24 11.43
CA GLY A 278 -3.70 21.44 11.48
C GLY A 278 -4.47 20.39 10.69
N ILE A 279 -5.75 20.66 10.42
CA ILE A 279 -6.58 19.80 9.56
C ILE A 279 -6.12 20.01 8.13
N VAL A 280 -5.71 18.93 7.47
CA VAL A 280 -5.29 18.93 6.08
C VAL A 280 -6.33 18.19 5.24
N LEU A 281 -6.76 18.81 4.18
CA LEU A 281 -7.51 18.18 3.11
C LEU A 281 -6.86 18.61 1.79
N SER A 282 -6.25 17.68 1.08
CA SER A 282 -5.61 17.96 -0.20
C SER A 282 -5.93 16.91 -1.24
N ARG A 283 -6.03 17.35 -2.49
CA ARG A 283 -6.13 16.49 -3.66
C ARG A 283 -5.09 16.87 -4.69
N GLU A 284 -4.27 15.90 -5.07
CA GLU A 284 -3.36 16.00 -6.19
C GLU A 284 -3.86 15.10 -7.32
N GLN A 285 -3.90 15.63 -8.53
CA GLN A 285 -4.25 14.85 -9.71
C GLN A 285 -3.21 15.06 -10.80
N VAL A 286 -2.69 13.98 -11.32
CA VAL A 286 -1.74 13.97 -12.44
C VAL A 286 -2.27 13.07 -13.53
N SER A 287 -2.28 13.56 -14.76
CA SER A 287 -2.64 12.77 -15.93
C SER A 287 -1.59 12.90 -17.03
N THR A 288 -1.29 11.81 -17.68
CA THR A 288 -0.38 11.75 -18.81
C THR A 288 -0.96 10.86 -19.88
N MET A 289 -0.96 11.32 -21.12
CA MET A 289 -1.37 10.53 -22.29
C MET A 289 -0.30 10.63 -23.38
N ARG A 290 0.07 9.50 -23.96
CA ARG A 290 1.05 9.41 -25.04
C ARG A 290 0.46 8.61 -26.18
N ASN A 291 0.55 9.17 -27.39
CA ASN A 291 0.13 8.52 -28.61
C ASN A 291 1.36 8.24 -29.49
N ASN A 292 1.38 7.10 -30.15
CA ASN A 292 2.40 6.69 -31.07
C ASN A 292 1.75 6.13 -32.32
N PHE A 293 2.24 6.54 -33.48
CA PHE A 293 1.88 5.97 -34.79
C PHE A 293 3.12 5.40 -35.43
N GLN A 294 3.00 4.17 -35.91
CA GLN A 294 4.10 3.47 -36.55
C GLN A 294 3.61 2.78 -37.82
N ALA A 295 4.37 2.89 -38.88
CA ALA A 295 4.21 2.12 -40.10
C ALA A 295 5.49 1.31 -40.35
N THR A 296 5.36 0.00 -40.52
CA THR A 296 6.49 -0.91 -40.71
C THR A 296 6.25 -1.73 -41.97
N LEU A 297 7.14 -1.59 -42.94
CA LEU A 297 7.17 -2.43 -44.15
C LEU A 297 8.10 -3.61 -43.88
N ASN A 298 7.60 -4.82 -43.97
CA ASN A 298 8.35 -6.04 -43.76
C ASN A 298 8.50 -6.82 -45.08
N TYR A 299 9.73 -7.18 -45.42
CA TYR A 299 10.06 -8.04 -46.55
C TYR A 299 10.85 -9.25 -46.03
N SER A 300 10.40 -10.45 -46.35
CA SER A 300 11.06 -11.71 -45.96
C SER A 300 10.93 -12.72 -47.11
N LYS A 301 11.98 -12.81 -47.91
CA LYS A 301 12.07 -13.84 -48.94
C LYS A 301 12.40 -15.17 -48.27
N ARG A 302 11.53 -16.16 -48.42
CA ARG A 302 11.74 -17.53 -47.98
C ARG A 302 12.34 -18.35 -49.09
#